data_8befabd7b3764153ad08c4e7ea681676
#
_entry.id   8befabd7b3764153ad08c4e7ea681676
#
_cell.length_a   1.000
_cell.length_b   1.000
_cell.length_c   1.000
_cell.angle_alpha   90.00
_cell.angle_beta   90.00
_cell.angle_gamma   90.00
#
_symmetry.space_group_name_H-M   'P 1'
#
loop_
_entity.id
_entity.type
_entity.pdbx_description
1 polymer ?
#
loop_
_entity_poly.entity_id
_entity_poly.type
_entity_poly.pdbx_seq_one_letter_code
_entity_poly.pdbx_strand_id
1 'polypeptide(L)'
;MDTTYSWKLGILGAAGVLLTVFLHEIGHTAAGRLTRTKRTLSSIYIFGAVENDFLSASHNTSTGKAVSVLAGPFTSLLTTLLWYLLMLATRDSALNEAVTVLLYHLACFSFLLGVINFIPATPLDTGYALRPFLNAKLTRIQDVFSDATGTLFILCGLTAALRGYLVYGIWLFIPGIYLFAAMRTADMRIRNRNFLRGEKTGYHMSRNPVTVPGRITLKRFLREYIHKYNLDVYPVCVPASPVRFIRVSALRTVSPENWDNRKVSELSTLCTDENSVTCETDIMDTLEMMRTTSCKIIIVTDQKGNLQGVVSYKDLLHFLSLKLHLNEHCPAP
;
A
#
# COMPACT_ATOMS: atom_id res chain seq x y z
N MET A 1 -3.94 -8.50 44.70
CA MET A 1 -3.09 -7.86 43.64
C MET A 1 -3.60 -6.44 43.47
N ASP A 2 -2.78 -5.41 43.79
CA ASP A 2 -3.24 -4.02 43.70
C ASP A 2 -3.63 -3.68 42.27
N THR A 3 -4.80 -3.10 42.07
CA THR A 3 -5.34 -2.72 40.76
C THR A 3 -4.40 -1.80 39.98
N THR A 4 -3.70 -0.90 40.67
CA THR A 4 -2.67 0.00 40.10
C THR A 4 -1.46 -0.72 39.51
N TYR A 5 -1.05 -1.86 40.06
CA TYR A 5 0.04 -2.66 39.53
C TYR A 5 -0.36 -3.40 38.25
N SER A 6 -1.58 -3.91 38.20
CA SER A 6 -2.12 -4.62 37.02
C SER A 6 -2.20 -3.71 35.79
N TRP A 7 -2.59 -2.43 35.94
CA TRP A 7 -2.63 -1.46 34.84
C TRP A 7 -1.24 -1.14 34.27
N LYS A 8 -0.22 -0.99 35.14
CA LYS A 8 1.17 -0.74 34.70
C LYS A 8 1.70 -1.88 33.84
N LEU A 9 1.46 -3.12 34.29
CA LEU A 9 1.84 -4.31 33.51
C LEU A 9 1.10 -4.41 32.18
N GLY A 10 -0.19 -4.07 32.15
CA GLY A 10 -0.98 -4.03 30.92
C GLY A 10 -0.43 -3.03 29.90
N ILE A 11 -0.09 -1.82 30.35
CA ILE A 11 0.51 -0.80 29.48
C ILE A 11 1.89 -1.25 28.98
N LEU A 12 2.71 -1.82 29.87
CA LEU A 12 4.05 -2.34 29.50
C LEU A 12 3.93 -3.50 28.49
N GLY A 13 2.95 -4.37 28.66
CA GLY A 13 2.64 -5.46 27.73
C GLY A 13 2.22 -4.95 26.38
N ALA A 14 1.30 -3.99 26.33
CA ALA A 14 0.87 -3.36 25.08
C ALA A 14 2.04 -2.68 24.35
N ALA A 15 2.88 -1.95 25.10
CA ALA A 15 4.09 -1.34 24.54
C ALA A 15 5.07 -2.39 23.98
N GLY A 16 5.26 -3.51 24.70
CA GLY A 16 6.08 -4.63 24.26
C GLY A 16 5.58 -5.31 22.99
N VAL A 17 4.26 -5.50 22.87
CA VAL A 17 3.62 -6.01 21.65
C VAL A 17 3.83 -5.05 20.48
N LEU A 18 3.57 -3.76 20.67
CA LEU A 18 3.79 -2.73 19.63
C LEU A 18 5.26 -2.68 19.21
N LEU A 19 6.20 -2.76 20.18
CA LEU A 19 7.63 -2.82 19.88
C LEU A 19 7.99 -4.06 19.05
N THR A 20 7.41 -5.21 19.37
CA THR A 20 7.63 -6.46 18.65
C THR A 20 7.17 -6.34 17.18
N VAL A 21 5.97 -5.80 16.95
CA VAL A 21 5.45 -5.55 15.58
C VAL A 21 6.31 -4.51 14.85
N PHE A 22 6.75 -3.47 15.55
CA PHE A 22 7.62 -2.45 14.97
C PHE A 22 8.99 -3.00 14.56
N LEU A 23 9.60 -3.84 15.39
CA LEU A 23 10.87 -4.52 15.06
C LEU A 23 10.72 -5.46 13.87
N HIS A 24 9.61 -6.20 13.78
CA HIS A 24 9.27 -7.00 12.61
C HIS A 24 9.26 -6.15 11.33
N GLU A 25 8.60 -5.00 11.33
CA GLU A 25 8.51 -4.09 10.18
C GLU A 25 9.87 -3.43 9.85
N ILE A 26 10.68 -3.13 10.88
CA ILE A 26 12.07 -2.69 10.66
C ILE A 26 12.87 -3.75 9.90
N GLY A 27 12.69 -5.03 10.21
CA GLY A 27 13.34 -6.14 9.49
C GLY A 27 13.09 -6.07 7.99
N HIS A 28 11.85 -5.92 7.61
CA HIS A 28 11.46 -5.73 6.21
C HIS A 28 12.14 -4.50 5.58
N THR A 29 12.06 -3.36 6.27
CA THR A 29 12.58 -2.08 5.76
C THR A 29 14.10 -2.10 5.61
N ALA A 30 14.82 -2.67 6.58
CA ALA A 30 16.27 -2.80 6.55
C ALA A 30 16.73 -3.67 5.38
N ALA A 31 16.12 -4.85 5.22
CA ALA A 31 16.42 -5.75 4.11
C ALA A 31 16.04 -5.12 2.75
N GLY A 32 14.94 -4.37 2.69
CA GLY A 32 14.54 -3.63 1.49
C GLY A 32 15.58 -2.59 1.07
N ARG A 33 16.18 -1.87 2.02
CA ARG A 33 17.28 -0.93 1.74
C ARG A 33 18.53 -1.64 1.25
N LEU A 34 18.91 -2.76 1.85
CA LEU A 34 20.07 -3.56 1.45
C LEU A 34 19.91 -4.14 0.04
N THR A 35 18.73 -4.60 -0.30
CA THR A 35 18.41 -5.16 -1.62
C THR A 35 18.05 -4.11 -2.66
N ARG A 36 18.12 -2.81 -2.31
CA ARG A 36 17.70 -1.67 -3.15
C ARG A 36 16.25 -1.79 -3.64
N THR A 37 15.42 -2.52 -2.93
CA THR A 37 13.98 -2.58 -3.16
C THR A 37 13.35 -1.32 -2.59
N LYS A 38 12.74 -0.48 -3.44
CA LYS A 38 11.99 0.68 -2.96
C LYS A 38 10.76 0.18 -2.21
N ARG A 39 10.83 0.19 -0.88
CA ARG A 39 9.67 0.06 0.01
C ARG A 39 9.29 1.45 0.49
N THR A 40 8.12 1.92 0.18
CA THR A 40 7.51 3.03 0.90
C THR A 40 6.91 2.46 2.17
N LEU A 41 7.25 3.03 3.32
CA LEU A 41 6.59 2.74 4.60
C LEU A 41 5.09 3.03 4.41
N SER A 42 4.35 2.01 4.04
CA SER A 42 2.89 2.07 3.99
C SER A 42 2.37 2.01 5.42
N SER A 43 1.24 2.66 5.65
CA SER A 43 0.57 2.78 6.95
C SER A 43 0.71 1.52 7.81
N ILE A 44 1.36 1.66 8.96
CA ILE A 44 1.47 0.58 9.97
C ILE A 44 0.08 0.44 10.59
N TYR A 45 -0.58 -0.66 10.33
CA TYR A 45 -1.79 -1.08 11.04
C TYR A 45 -1.40 -2.02 12.18
N ILE A 46 -2.26 -2.14 13.19
CA ILE A 46 -2.04 -3.00 14.38
C ILE A 46 -1.71 -4.47 14.02
N PHE A 47 -2.11 -4.94 12.83
CA PHE A 47 -1.88 -6.30 12.33
C PHE A 47 -0.95 -6.38 11.12
N GLY A 48 -0.06 -5.39 10.90
CA GLY A 48 0.91 -5.39 9.82
C GLY A 48 0.74 -4.22 8.84
N ALA A 49 1.76 -3.97 8.02
CA ALA A 49 1.71 -2.98 6.97
C ALA A 49 1.08 -3.58 5.72
N VAL A 50 0.03 -2.94 5.20
CA VAL A 50 -0.49 -3.30 3.86
C VAL A 50 0.46 -2.71 2.83
N GLU A 51 1.34 -3.53 2.31
CA GLU A 51 2.29 -3.13 1.29
C GLU A 51 1.59 -2.96 -0.06
N ASN A 52 1.46 -1.72 -0.50
CA ASN A 52 0.95 -1.42 -1.84
C ASN A 52 2.02 -1.63 -2.94
N ASP A 53 3.28 -1.88 -2.56
CA ASP A 53 4.44 -1.84 -3.45
C ASP A 53 4.87 -3.17 -4.06
N PHE A 54 4.29 -4.31 -3.64
CA PHE A 54 4.60 -5.62 -4.27
C PHE A 54 4.23 -5.68 -5.76
N LEU A 55 3.44 -4.73 -6.23
CA LEU A 55 2.91 -4.69 -7.57
C LEU A 55 3.63 -3.70 -8.49
N SER A 56 4.61 -2.95 -7.95
CA SER A 56 5.45 -2.05 -8.78
C SER A 56 6.29 -2.87 -9.74
N ALA A 57 6.16 -2.57 -11.02
CA ALA A 57 6.99 -3.12 -12.10
C ALA A 57 8.42 -2.55 -12.12
N SER A 58 8.87 -1.90 -11.03
CA SER A 58 10.22 -1.34 -10.97
C SER A 58 11.28 -2.46 -11.03
N HIS A 59 12.41 -2.20 -11.64
CA HIS A 59 13.58 -3.04 -11.96
C HIS A 59 14.19 -3.89 -10.81
N ASN A 60 13.42 -4.21 -9.78
CA ASN A 60 13.87 -5.00 -8.65
C ASN A 60 13.83 -6.49 -8.97
N THR A 61 14.93 -7.18 -8.72
CA THR A 61 15.01 -8.65 -8.88
C THR A 61 13.99 -9.33 -7.97
N SER A 62 13.33 -10.37 -8.47
CA SER A 62 12.37 -11.17 -7.68
C SER A 62 13.00 -11.69 -6.38
N THR A 63 14.29 -12.05 -6.42
CA THR A 63 15.06 -12.48 -5.25
C THR A 63 15.19 -11.39 -4.19
N GLY A 64 15.50 -10.15 -4.59
CA GLY A 64 15.61 -9.03 -3.63
C GLY A 64 14.27 -8.74 -2.92
N LYS A 65 13.17 -8.88 -3.64
CA LYS A 65 11.81 -8.75 -3.06
C LYS A 65 11.54 -9.87 -2.04
N ALA A 66 11.85 -11.13 -2.38
CA ALA A 66 11.66 -12.26 -1.48
C ALA A 66 12.49 -12.11 -0.19
N VAL A 67 13.77 -11.74 -0.29
CA VAL A 67 14.65 -11.49 0.86
C VAL A 67 14.07 -10.39 1.76
N SER A 68 13.63 -9.27 1.17
CA SER A 68 13.02 -8.17 1.91
C SER A 68 11.77 -8.62 2.68
N VAL A 69 10.95 -9.49 2.09
CA VAL A 69 9.71 -9.97 2.71
C VAL A 69 9.96 -10.96 3.82
N LEU A 70 10.89 -11.88 3.64
CA LEU A 70 11.22 -12.89 4.66
C LEU A 70 11.99 -12.30 5.85
N ALA A 71 12.58 -11.12 5.71
CA ALA A 71 13.34 -10.48 6.78
C ALA A 71 12.50 -10.15 8.02
N GLY A 72 11.20 -9.81 7.87
CA GLY A 72 10.29 -9.57 8.99
C GLY A 72 10.12 -10.79 9.89
N PRO A 73 9.67 -11.96 9.35
CA PRO A 73 9.60 -13.20 10.10
C PRO A 73 10.91 -13.57 10.80
N PHE A 74 12.06 -13.43 10.13
CA PHE A 74 13.36 -13.67 10.76
C PHE A 74 13.65 -12.69 11.90
N THR A 75 13.32 -11.41 11.74
CA THR A 75 13.47 -10.42 12.81
C THR A 75 12.58 -10.77 14.01
N SER A 76 11.36 -11.28 13.79
CA SER A 76 10.50 -11.75 14.86
C SER A 76 11.12 -12.92 15.62
N LEU A 77 11.77 -13.87 14.95
CA LEU A 77 12.47 -14.97 15.65
C LEU A 77 13.67 -14.45 16.47
N LEU A 78 14.42 -13.47 15.97
CA LEU A 78 15.48 -12.80 16.73
C LEU A 78 14.92 -12.04 17.95
N THR A 79 13.79 -11.37 17.77
CA THR A 79 13.08 -10.68 18.86
C THR A 79 12.55 -11.67 19.90
N THR A 80 12.09 -12.85 19.48
CA THR A 80 11.73 -13.96 20.37
C THR A 80 12.92 -14.35 21.26
N LEU A 81 14.08 -14.56 20.63
CA LEU A 81 15.30 -14.88 21.38
C LEU A 81 15.67 -13.76 22.36
N LEU A 82 15.55 -12.50 21.95
CA LEU A 82 15.80 -11.35 22.84
C LEU A 82 14.89 -11.36 24.06
N TRP A 83 13.56 -11.49 23.89
CA TRP A 83 12.60 -11.54 25.00
C TRP A 83 12.84 -12.74 25.90
N TYR A 84 13.19 -13.88 25.32
CA TYR A 84 13.50 -15.10 26.06
C TYR A 84 14.76 -14.97 26.92
N LEU A 85 15.84 -14.39 26.37
CA LEU A 85 17.08 -14.13 27.11
C LEU A 85 16.86 -13.12 28.23
N LEU A 86 16.07 -12.07 27.99
CA LEU A 86 15.67 -11.11 29.02
C LEU A 86 14.85 -11.80 30.13
N MET A 87 13.95 -12.70 29.77
CA MET A 87 13.20 -13.51 30.74
C MET A 87 14.15 -14.37 31.61
N LEU A 88 15.13 -15.03 31.01
CA LEU A 88 16.10 -15.83 31.76
C LEU A 88 16.95 -14.97 32.72
N ALA A 89 17.38 -13.78 32.26
CA ALA A 89 18.16 -12.85 33.06
C ALA A 89 17.38 -12.26 34.25
N THR A 90 16.06 -12.18 34.16
CA THR A 90 15.20 -11.67 35.24
C THR A 90 14.71 -12.75 36.20
N ARG A 91 14.82 -14.03 35.83
CA ARG A 91 14.28 -15.15 36.59
C ARG A 91 14.86 -15.26 38.01
N ASP A 92 16.19 -15.03 38.16
CA ASP A 92 16.93 -15.15 39.40
C ASP A 92 17.14 -13.79 40.09
N SER A 93 16.59 -12.71 39.51
CA SER A 93 16.68 -11.37 40.08
C SER A 93 15.47 -11.10 40.99
N ALA A 94 15.64 -10.17 41.96
CA ALA A 94 14.54 -9.69 42.81
C ALA A 94 13.44 -8.94 42.04
N LEU A 95 13.48 -8.96 40.68
CA LEU A 95 12.44 -8.44 39.84
C LEU A 95 11.19 -9.31 39.93
N ASN A 96 10.07 -8.64 40.05
CA ASN A 96 8.77 -9.23 40.30
C ASN A 96 8.45 -10.35 39.29
N GLU A 97 7.93 -11.49 39.76
CA GLU A 97 7.44 -12.64 38.97
C GLU A 97 6.58 -12.21 37.79
N ALA A 98 5.78 -11.14 37.95
CA ALA A 98 4.93 -10.60 36.91
C ALA A 98 5.72 -10.06 35.68
N VAL A 99 6.93 -9.52 35.85
CA VAL A 99 7.79 -9.09 34.75
C VAL A 99 8.31 -10.29 33.98
N THR A 100 8.72 -11.34 34.66
CA THR A 100 9.16 -12.61 34.04
C THR A 100 8.05 -13.25 33.23
N VAL A 101 6.83 -13.28 33.75
CA VAL A 101 5.63 -13.77 33.04
C VAL A 101 5.32 -12.89 31.82
N LEU A 102 5.44 -11.58 31.96
CA LEU A 102 5.24 -10.66 30.82
C LEU A 102 6.23 -10.91 29.68
N LEU A 103 7.53 -11.03 30.02
CA LEU A 103 8.58 -11.31 29.02
C LEU A 103 8.37 -12.66 28.34
N TYR A 104 7.91 -13.67 29.05
CA TYR A 104 7.51 -14.96 28.47
C TYR A 104 6.40 -14.79 27.44
N HIS A 105 5.34 -14.04 27.76
CA HIS A 105 4.25 -13.80 26.83
C HIS A 105 4.68 -13.00 25.60
N LEU A 106 5.57 -12.02 25.76
CA LEU A 106 6.15 -11.27 24.62
C LEU A 106 7.01 -12.19 23.75
N ALA A 107 7.78 -13.11 24.32
CA ALA A 107 8.52 -14.09 23.55
C ALA A 107 7.58 -15.03 22.77
N CYS A 108 6.53 -15.55 23.41
CA CYS A 108 5.52 -16.37 22.74
C CYS A 108 4.81 -15.62 21.62
N PHE A 109 4.42 -14.35 21.84
CA PHE A 109 3.80 -13.51 20.82
C PHE A 109 4.73 -13.29 19.63
N SER A 110 6.00 -12.93 19.88
CA SER A 110 7.00 -12.70 18.83
C SER A 110 7.28 -13.97 18.01
N PHE A 111 7.36 -15.12 18.68
CA PHE A 111 7.51 -16.42 18.04
C PHE A 111 6.32 -16.72 17.11
N LEU A 112 5.11 -16.57 17.65
CA LEU A 112 3.88 -16.80 16.89
C LEU A 112 3.78 -15.88 15.67
N LEU A 113 4.10 -14.59 15.83
CA LEU A 113 4.16 -13.61 14.74
C LEU A 113 5.12 -14.06 13.63
N GLY A 114 6.33 -14.53 14.00
CA GLY A 114 7.30 -15.06 13.05
C GLY A 114 6.79 -16.31 12.34
N VAL A 115 6.31 -17.32 13.09
CA VAL A 115 5.85 -18.61 12.54
C VAL A 115 4.64 -18.45 11.62
N ILE A 116 3.65 -17.63 12.01
CA ILE A 116 2.46 -17.38 11.17
C ILE A 116 2.88 -16.76 9.85
N ASN A 117 3.81 -15.79 9.86
CA ASN A 117 4.28 -15.15 8.63
C ASN A 117 5.16 -16.06 7.75
N PHE A 118 5.60 -17.23 8.23
CA PHE A 118 6.19 -18.27 7.38
C PHE A 118 5.17 -19.12 6.62
N ILE A 119 3.88 -19.04 6.97
CA ILE A 119 2.83 -19.75 6.23
C ILE A 119 2.75 -19.17 4.81
N PRO A 120 2.77 -20.01 3.74
CA PRO A 120 2.76 -19.55 2.35
C PRO A 120 1.34 -19.12 1.90
N ALA A 121 0.65 -18.37 2.71
CA ALA A 121 -0.71 -17.88 2.50
C ALA A 121 -0.70 -16.36 2.33
N THR A 122 -1.37 -15.83 1.32
CA THR A 122 -1.62 -14.40 1.22
C THR A 122 -2.76 -14.03 2.19
N PRO A 123 -2.68 -12.92 2.94
CA PRO A 123 -1.74 -11.78 2.83
C PRO A 123 -0.49 -11.85 3.72
N LEU A 124 -0.09 -13.04 4.17
CA LEU A 124 1.10 -13.21 5.01
C LEU A 124 2.39 -12.99 4.19
N ASP A 125 3.49 -12.68 4.87
CA ASP A 125 4.75 -12.29 4.24
C ASP A 125 5.27 -13.35 3.25
N THR A 126 5.36 -14.61 3.68
CA THR A 126 5.82 -15.69 2.81
C THR A 126 4.90 -15.91 1.62
N GLY A 127 3.60 -15.71 1.78
CA GLY A 127 2.65 -15.74 0.67
C GLY A 127 3.01 -14.72 -0.41
N TYR A 128 3.30 -13.50 -0.01
CA TYR A 128 3.76 -12.45 -0.95
C TYR A 128 5.15 -12.73 -1.52
N ALA A 129 6.09 -13.24 -0.72
CA ALA A 129 7.44 -13.57 -1.17
C ALA A 129 7.45 -14.61 -2.29
N LEU A 130 6.58 -15.61 -2.20
CA LEU A 130 6.51 -16.71 -3.16
C LEU A 130 5.79 -16.33 -4.45
N ARG A 131 4.81 -15.45 -4.40
CA ARG A 131 3.92 -15.12 -5.53
C ARG A 131 4.63 -14.76 -6.84
N PRO A 132 5.75 -14.02 -6.88
CA PRO A 132 6.49 -13.73 -8.11
C PRO A 132 7.11 -14.95 -8.79
N PHE A 133 7.31 -16.05 -8.05
CA PHE A 133 7.92 -17.29 -8.54
C PHE A 133 6.89 -18.34 -8.96
N LEU A 134 5.61 -18.11 -8.70
CA LEU A 134 4.54 -19.05 -8.99
C LEU A 134 3.97 -18.83 -10.40
N ASN A 135 3.74 -19.93 -11.11
CA ASN A 135 2.92 -19.91 -12.33
C ASN A 135 1.41 -19.80 -11.97
N ALA A 136 0.55 -19.61 -12.96
CA ALA A 136 -0.89 -19.44 -12.76
C ALA A 136 -1.55 -20.59 -11.97
N LYS A 137 -1.11 -21.85 -12.22
CA LYS A 137 -1.62 -23.04 -11.52
C LYS A 137 -1.23 -23.04 -10.03
N LEU A 138 0.04 -22.76 -9.73
CA LEU A 138 0.54 -22.70 -8.36
C LEU A 138 -0.01 -21.51 -7.59
N THR A 139 -0.20 -20.38 -8.26
CA THR A 139 -0.88 -19.21 -7.66
C THR A 139 -2.29 -19.56 -7.20
N ARG A 140 -3.06 -20.30 -8.05
CA ARG A 140 -4.39 -20.75 -7.67
C ARG A 140 -4.39 -21.72 -6.48
N ILE A 141 -3.40 -22.61 -6.41
CA ILE A 141 -3.22 -23.50 -5.25
C ILE A 141 -2.91 -22.68 -4.00
N GLN A 142 -2.04 -21.70 -4.10
CA GLN A 142 -1.74 -20.79 -2.99
C GLN A 142 -2.98 -20.03 -2.52
N ASP A 143 -3.82 -19.56 -3.42
CA ASP A 143 -5.05 -18.83 -3.08
C ASP A 143 -6.02 -19.76 -2.32
N VAL A 144 -6.23 -21.00 -2.77
CA VAL A 144 -7.04 -22.00 -2.06
C VAL A 144 -6.47 -22.33 -0.68
N PHE A 145 -5.15 -22.48 -0.58
CA PHE A 145 -4.48 -22.72 0.69
C PHE A 145 -4.65 -21.56 1.66
N SER A 146 -4.62 -20.34 1.16
CA SER A 146 -4.85 -19.13 1.94
C SER A 146 -6.29 -19.08 2.49
N ASP A 147 -7.29 -19.38 1.66
CA ASP A 147 -8.70 -19.49 2.07
C ASP A 147 -8.89 -20.54 3.16
N ALA A 148 -8.27 -21.70 2.98
CA ALA A 148 -8.33 -22.79 3.94
C ALA A 148 -7.68 -22.38 5.28
N THR A 149 -6.56 -21.65 5.25
CA THR A 149 -5.87 -21.15 6.45
C THR A 149 -6.75 -20.18 7.23
N GLY A 150 -7.32 -19.16 6.58
CA GLY A 150 -8.22 -18.21 7.23
C GLY A 150 -9.47 -18.90 7.83
N THR A 151 -10.07 -19.82 7.07
CA THR A 151 -11.23 -20.61 7.52
C THR A 151 -10.87 -21.47 8.73
N LEU A 152 -9.70 -22.14 8.72
CA LEU A 152 -9.22 -22.96 9.82
C LEU A 152 -9.07 -22.13 11.11
N PHE A 153 -8.48 -20.93 11.04
CA PHE A 153 -8.36 -20.01 12.17
C PHE A 153 -9.72 -19.62 12.75
N ILE A 154 -10.70 -19.31 11.88
CA ILE A 154 -12.06 -18.99 12.30
C ILE A 154 -12.71 -20.19 13.02
N LEU A 155 -12.62 -21.38 12.46
CA LEU A 155 -13.22 -22.60 13.03
C LEU A 155 -12.54 -22.98 14.37
N CYS A 156 -11.21 -22.92 14.43
CA CYS A 156 -10.48 -23.17 15.67
C CYS A 156 -10.82 -22.13 16.75
N GLY A 157 -10.96 -20.86 16.38
CA GLY A 157 -11.37 -19.81 17.30
C GLY A 157 -12.77 -20.03 17.85
N LEU A 158 -13.72 -20.36 16.97
CA LEU A 158 -15.11 -20.66 17.35
C LEU A 158 -15.21 -21.90 18.26
N THR A 159 -14.52 -22.98 17.90
CA THR A 159 -14.52 -24.21 18.73
C THR A 159 -13.89 -23.99 20.10
N ALA A 160 -12.81 -23.21 20.20
CA ALA A 160 -12.21 -22.85 21.47
C ALA A 160 -13.18 -22.04 22.35
N ALA A 161 -13.87 -21.04 21.75
CA ALA A 161 -14.87 -20.23 22.44
C ALA A 161 -16.04 -21.08 22.98
N LEU A 162 -16.56 -21.98 22.14
CA LEU A 162 -17.66 -22.89 22.52
C LEU A 162 -17.27 -23.89 23.65
N ARG A 163 -15.99 -24.23 23.75
CA ARG A 163 -15.46 -25.06 24.84
C ARG A 163 -15.17 -24.27 26.14
N GLY A 164 -15.53 -22.99 26.19
CA GLY A 164 -15.32 -22.13 27.36
C GLY A 164 -13.96 -21.38 27.37
N TYR A 165 -13.11 -21.60 26.39
CA TYR A 165 -11.83 -20.90 26.23
C TYR A 165 -12.01 -19.60 25.46
N LEU A 166 -12.89 -18.70 25.94
CA LEU A 166 -13.32 -17.51 25.22
C LEU A 166 -12.17 -16.60 24.76
N VAL A 167 -11.18 -16.34 25.66
CA VAL A 167 -10.02 -15.49 25.36
C VAL A 167 -9.19 -16.06 24.21
N TYR A 168 -8.85 -17.35 24.28
CA TYR A 168 -8.09 -18.02 23.20
C TYR A 168 -8.90 -18.11 21.91
N GLY A 169 -10.22 -18.31 22.02
CA GLY A 169 -11.14 -18.30 20.90
C GLY A 169 -11.11 -16.98 20.14
N ILE A 170 -11.18 -15.84 20.85
CA ILE A 170 -11.11 -14.49 20.26
C ILE A 170 -9.75 -14.25 19.61
N TRP A 171 -8.64 -14.67 20.26
CA TRP A 171 -7.28 -14.51 19.71
C TRP A 171 -7.04 -15.29 18.41
N LEU A 172 -7.77 -16.36 18.16
CA LEU A 172 -7.72 -17.11 16.89
C LEU A 172 -8.74 -16.58 15.87
N PHE A 173 -9.95 -16.23 16.35
CA PHE A 173 -11.05 -15.82 15.50
C PHE A 173 -10.80 -14.49 14.77
N ILE A 174 -10.27 -13.47 15.48
CA ILE A 174 -9.99 -12.15 14.89
C ILE A 174 -8.93 -12.22 13.77
N PRO A 175 -7.75 -12.84 13.96
CA PRO A 175 -6.80 -13.06 12.85
C PRO A 175 -7.40 -13.86 11.70
N GLY A 176 -8.23 -14.85 11.97
CA GLY A 176 -8.92 -15.63 10.94
C GLY A 176 -9.81 -14.76 10.03
N ILE A 177 -10.66 -13.91 10.63
CA ILE A 177 -11.47 -12.95 9.88
C ILE A 177 -10.60 -11.98 9.10
N TYR A 178 -9.54 -11.46 9.73
CA TYR A 178 -8.61 -10.54 9.07
C TYR A 178 -7.95 -11.19 7.85
N LEU A 179 -7.41 -12.40 7.99
CA LEU A 179 -6.81 -13.16 6.89
C LEU A 179 -7.82 -13.36 5.74
N PHE A 180 -9.03 -13.79 6.07
CA PHE A 180 -10.10 -14.01 5.09
C PHE A 180 -10.52 -12.74 4.36
N ALA A 181 -10.70 -11.62 5.08
CA ALA A 181 -11.06 -10.33 4.49
C ALA A 181 -9.92 -9.73 3.65
N ALA A 182 -8.69 -9.79 4.14
CA ALA A 182 -7.51 -9.27 3.46
C ALA A 182 -7.24 -10.02 2.15
N MET A 183 -7.49 -11.33 2.12
CA MET A 183 -7.32 -12.13 0.93
C MET A 183 -8.33 -11.77 -0.16
N ARG A 184 -9.61 -11.59 0.19
CA ARG A 184 -10.61 -11.13 -0.78
C ARG A 184 -10.26 -9.77 -1.39
N THR A 185 -9.70 -8.86 -0.59
CA THR A 185 -9.23 -7.57 -1.11
C THR A 185 -7.99 -7.70 -2.01
N ALA A 186 -7.08 -8.63 -1.71
CA ALA A 186 -5.92 -8.93 -2.54
C ALA A 186 -6.34 -9.53 -3.90
N ASP A 187 -7.28 -10.47 -3.91
CA ASP A 187 -7.81 -11.09 -5.14
C ASP A 187 -8.52 -10.07 -6.04
N MET A 188 -9.28 -9.16 -5.46
CA MET A 188 -9.88 -8.06 -6.21
C MET A 188 -8.81 -7.18 -6.86
N ARG A 189 -7.75 -6.82 -6.14
CA ARG A 189 -6.66 -5.99 -6.68
C ARG A 189 -5.94 -6.67 -7.84
N ILE A 190 -5.69 -7.98 -7.72
CA ILE A 190 -5.01 -8.76 -8.77
C ILE A 190 -5.88 -8.91 -10.00
N ARG A 191 -7.18 -9.23 -9.84
CA ARG A 191 -8.12 -9.27 -10.95
C ARG A 191 -8.18 -7.92 -11.64
N ASN A 192 -8.33 -6.84 -10.90
CA ASN A 192 -8.37 -5.49 -11.44
C ASN A 192 -7.11 -5.15 -12.24
N ARG A 193 -5.93 -5.57 -11.75
CA ARG A 193 -4.68 -5.39 -12.47
C ARG A 193 -4.61 -6.20 -13.77
N ASN A 194 -5.03 -7.47 -13.73
CA ASN A 194 -5.03 -8.32 -14.92
C ASN A 194 -5.98 -7.81 -16.00
N PHE A 195 -7.08 -7.17 -15.62
CA PHE A 195 -8.00 -6.53 -16.56
C PHE A 195 -7.44 -5.27 -17.23
N LEU A 196 -6.54 -4.56 -16.56
CA LEU A 196 -5.92 -3.34 -17.09
C LEU A 196 -4.60 -3.61 -17.82
N ARG A 197 -3.97 -4.76 -17.60
CA ARG A 197 -2.67 -5.10 -18.19
C ARG A 197 -2.76 -5.23 -19.72
N GLY A 198 -1.86 -4.53 -20.41
CA GLY A 198 -1.82 -4.49 -21.88
C GLY A 198 -2.76 -3.47 -22.50
N GLU A 199 -3.58 -2.77 -21.70
CA GLU A 199 -4.37 -1.64 -22.19
C GLU A 199 -3.48 -0.39 -22.31
N LYS A 200 -3.63 0.32 -23.41
CA LYS A 200 -2.89 1.56 -23.67
C LYS A 200 -3.59 2.76 -23.06
N THR A 201 -2.83 3.66 -22.47
CA THR A 201 -3.34 4.91 -21.87
C THR A 201 -4.18 5.72 -22.83
N GLY A 202 -3.83 5.72 -24.13
CA GLY A 202 -4.54 6.46 -25.17
C GLY A 202 -6.00 6.06 -25.35
N TYR A 203 -6.41 4.84 -24.95
CA TYR A 203 -7.81 4.42 -25.03
C TYR A 203 -8.68 4.99 -23.89
N HIS A 204 -8.05 5.38 -22.80
CA HIS A 204 -8.73 5.81 -21.57
C HIS A 204 -8.54 7.29 -21.27
N MET A 205 -7.86 8.04 -22.15
CA MET A 205 -7.64 9.46 -21.96
C MET A 205 -8.84 10.29 -22.43
N SER A 206 -9.09 11.40 -21.77
CA SER A 206 -9.93 12.48 -22.28
C SER A 206 -9.14 13.30 -23.31
N ARG A 207 -9.60 13.29 -24.56
CA ARG A 207 -8.89 13.99 -25.68
C ARG A 207 -9.10 15.49 -25.69
N ASN A 208 -10.13 15.99 -25.01
CA ASN A 208 -10.46 17.41 -24.92
C ASN A 208 -10.35 17.90 -23.45
N PRO A 209 -9.13 17.93 -22.87
CA PRO A 209 -8.98 18.39 -21.51
C PRO A 209 -9.22 19.89 -21.38
N VAL A 210 -9.65 20.31 -20.19
CA VAL A 210 -9.75 21.75 -19.88
C VAL A 210 -8.34 22.33 -19.79
N THR A 211 -7.95 23.11 -20.79
CA THR A 211 -6.63 23.75 -20.86
C THR A 211 -6.67 25.17 -20.37
N VAL A 212 -5.57 25.62 -19.75
CA VAL A 212 -5.44 26.96 -19.18
C VAL A 212 -4.40 27.76 -19.98
N PRO A 213 -4.75 28.96 -20.48
CA PRO A 213 -3.74 29.85 -21.11
C PRO A 213 -2.72 30.30 -20.08
N GLY A 214 -1.42 30.10 -20.37
CA GLY A 214 -0.34 30.44 -19.43
C GLY A 214 -0.23 31.94 -19.08
N ARG A 215 -0.80 32.81 -19.90
CA ARG A 215 -0.76 34.28 -19.73
C ARG A 215 -1.79 34.87 -18.76
N ILE A 216 -2.77 34.09 -18.32
CA ILE A 216 -3.76 34.59 -17.35
C ILE A 216 -3.17 34.68 -15.95
N THR A 217 -3.73 35.56 -15.11
CA THR A 217 -3.31 35.75 -13.71
C THR A 217 -3.82 34.58 -12.85
N LEU A 218 -3.18 34.36 -11.70
CA LEU A 218 -3.57 33.31 -10.76
C LEU A 218 -4.99 33.53 -10.22
N LYS A 219 -5.37 34.79 -9.98
CA LYS A 219 -6.72 35.14 -9.53
C LYS A 219 -7.79 34.80 -10.57
N ARG A 220 -7.50 35.05 -11.84
CA ARG A 220 -8.39 34.67 -12.95
C ARG A 220 -8.48 33.17 -13.10
N PHE A 221 -7.35 32.46 -12.96
CA PHE A 221 -7.29 30.99 -12.95
C PHE A 221 -8.16 30.39 -11.84
N LEU A 222 -8.09 30.92 -10.61
CA LEU A 222 -8.94 30.47 -9.51
C LEU A 222 -10.40 30.61 -9.87
N ARG A 223 -10.82 31.81 -10.33
CA ARG A 223 -12.22 32.13 -10.56
C ARG A 223 -12.83 31.39 -11.75
N GLU A 224 -12.11 31.32 -12.88
CA GLU A 224 -12.67 30.83 -14.15
C GLU A 224 -12.45 29.34 -14.36
N TYR A 225 -11.45 28.74 -13.70
CA TYR A 225 -11.09 27.33 -13.89
C TYR A 225 -11.27 26.50 -12.62
N ILE A 226 -10.66 26.87 -11.50
CA ILE A 226 -10.70 26.03 -10.30
C ILE A 226 -12.13 25.94 -9.76
N HIS A 227 -12.82 27.05 -9.58
CA HIS A 227 -14.21 27.06 -9.07
C HIS A 227 -15.19 26.39 -10.04
N LYS A 228 -14.91 26.41 -11.35
CA LYS A 228 -15.82 25.86 -12.34
C LYS A 228 -15.63 24.35 -12.56
N TYR A 229 -14.39 23.88 -12.59
CA TYR A 229 -14.07 22.49 -12.99
C TYR A 229 -13.60 21.62 -11.83
N ASN A 230 -13.13 22.21 -10.74
CA ASN A 230 -12.68 21.52 -9.52
C ASN A 230 -11.69 20.36 -9.75
N LEU A 231 -10.69 20.60 -10.61
CA LEU A 231 -9.63 19.65 -10.92
C LEU A 231 -8.37 19.97 -10.11
N ASP A 232 -7.56 18.96 -9.78
CA ASP A 232 -6.31 19.12 -9.03
C ASP A 232 -5.15 19.58 -9.94
N VAL A 233 -5.22 19.26 -11.25
CA VAL A 233 -4.15 19.53 -12.24
C VAL A 233 -4.80 20.03 -13.51
N TYR A 234 -4.19 21.05 -14.13
CA TYR A 234 -4.61 21.63 -15.40
C TYR A 234 -3.44 21.68 -16.36
N PRO A 235 -3.61 21.19 -17.63
CA PRO A 235 -2.68 21.49 -18.71
C PRO A 235 -2.62 22.98 -18.98
N VAL A 236 -1.41 23.51 -19.15
CA VAL A 236 -1.15 24.92 -19.42
C VAL A 236 -0.57 25.06 -20.83
N CYS A 237 -1.28 25.79 -21.67
CA CYS A 237 -0.84 26.10 -23.03
C CYS A 237 -0.07 27.43 -23.06
N VAL A 238 1.19 27.36 -23.48
CA VAL A 238 2.04 28.53 -23.75
C VAL A 238 2.41 28.50 -25.23
N PRO A 239 2.15 29.56 -26.00
CA PRO A 239 2.49 29.60 -27.43
C PRO A 239 3.98 29.29 -27.68
N ALA A 240 4.28 28.47 -28.66
CA ALA A 240 5.65 28.07 -29.04
C ALA A 240 6.48 27.39 -27.96
N SER A 241 5.82 26.76 -26.97
CA SER A 241 6.48 26.02 -25.90
C SER A 241 5.85 24.64 -25.74
N PRO A 242 6.61 23.62 -25.31
CA PRO A 242 6.07 22.34 -24.92
C PRO A 242 4.99 22.50 -23.83
N VAL A 243 4.08 21.52 -23.76
CA VAL A 243 2.99 21.52 -22.79
C VAL A 243 3.54 21.57 -21.36
N ARG A 244 2.90 22.39 -20.58
CA ARG A 244 3.15 22.53 -19.14
C ARG A 244 1.90 22.15 -18.36
N PHE A 245 2.01 22.00 -17.07
CA PHE A 245 0.86 21.80 -16.20
C PHE A 245 0.99 22.61 -14.92
N ILE A 246 -0.13 22.96 -14.33
CA ILE A 246 -0.18 23.57 -13.01
C ILE A 246 -0.98 22.70 -12.05
N ARG A 247 -0.41 22.45 -10.86
CA ARG A 247 -1.14 21.84 -9.75
C ARG A 247 -1.81 22.94 -8.93
N VAL A 248 -3.05 22.75 -8.53
CA VAL A 248 -3.75 23.71 -7.66
C VAL A 248 -3.01 23.92 -6.35
N SER A 249 -2.32 22.90 -5.84
CA SER A 249 -1.48 23.01 -4.64
C SER A 249 -0.31 24.03 -4.79
N ALA A 250 0.15 24.31 -6.00
CA ALA A 250 1.19 25.30 -6.25
C ALA A 250 0.73 26.73 -5.89
N LEU A 251 -0.57 27.02 -5.90
CA LEU A 251 -1.09 28.32 -5.46
C LEU A 251 -0.77 28.62 -3.99
N ARG A 252 -0.55 27.59 -3.16
CA ARG A 252 -0.20 27.76 -1.75
C ARG A 252 1.19 28.35 -1.55
N THR A 253 2.06 28.32 -2.56
CA THR A 253 3.41 28.88 -2.50
C THR A 253 3.45 30.40 -2.74
N VAL A 254 2.31 31.00 -3.15
CA VAL A 254 2.21 32.42 -3.48
C VAL A 254 1.16 33.07 -2.59
N SER A 255 1.53 34.18 -1.93
CA SER A 255 0.59 34.96 -1.11
C SER A 255 -0.56 35.49 -1.96
N PRO A 256 -1.82 35.43 -1.46
CA PRO A 256 -3.02 35.84 -2.20
C PRO A 256 -2.96 37.27 -2.77
N GLU A 257 -2.23 38.17 -2.10
CA GLU A 257 -2.02 39.56 -2.54
C GLU A 257 -1.31 39.67 -3.89
N ASN A 258 -0.48 38.66 -4.24
CA ASN A 258 0.29 38.64 -5.48
C ASN A 258 -0.44 37.93 -6.63
N TRP A 259 -1.64 37.40 -6.44
CA TRP A 259 -2.34 36.62 -7.46
C TRP A 259 -2.83 37.43 -8.65
N ASP A 260 -3.00 38.75 -8.50
CA ASP A 260 -3.34 39.65 -9.61
C ASP A 260 -2.13 39.94 -10.52
N ASN A 261 -0.89 39.84 -9.98
CA ASN A 261 0.34 40.17 -10.70
C ASN A 261 1.09 38.96 -11.24
N ARG A 262 0.85 37.76 -10.70
CA ARG A 262 1.51 36.52 -11.11
C ARG A 262 0.72 35.77 -12.17
N LYS A 263 1.44 35.24 -13.16
CA LYS A 263 0.85 34.46 -14.27
C LYS A 263 0.91 32.95 -13.99
N VAL A 264 -0.03 32.20 -14.55
CA VAL A 264 -0.08 30.74 -14.47
C VAL A 264 1.19 30.10 -15.03
N SER A 265 1.77 30.64 -16.10
CA SER A 265 3.00 30.15 -16.71
C SER A 265 4.20 30.15 -15.76
N GLU A 266 4.24 31.07 -14.77
CA GLU A 266 5.34 31.18 -13.81
C GLU A 266 5.33 30.03 -12.79
N LEU A 267 4.15 29.50 -12.42
CA LEU A 267 3.98 28.39 -11.47
C LEU A 267 3.83 27.03 -12.17
N SER A 268 3.73 27.04 -13.50
CA SER A 268 3.54 25.81 -14.26
C SER A 268 4.85 25.03 -14.40
N THR A 269 4.77 23.71 -14.31
CA THR A 269 5.86 22.77 -14.50
C THR A 269 5.86 22.24 -15.92
N LEU A 270 7.02 22.02 -16.52
CA LEU A 270 7.16 21.41 -17.83
C LEU A 270 6.79 19.93 -17.75
N CYS A 271 6.08 19.43 -18.78
CA CYS A 271 5.86 18.00 -18.94
C CYS A 271 7.16 17.32 -19.38
N THR A 272 7.56 16.28 -18.65
CA THR A 272 8.75 15.46 -18.88
C THR A 272 8.35 14.00 -18.77
N ASP A 273 9.22 13.08 -19.17
CA ASP A 273 8.98 11.63 -19.05
C ASP A 273 8.75 11.16 -17.60
N GLU A 274 9.13 11.97 -16.61
CA GLU A 274 8.91 11.68 -15.18
C GLU A 274 7.51 12.05 -14.69
N ASN A 275 6.76 12.88 -15.42
CA ASN A 275 5.49 13.45 -14.96
C ASN A 275 4.38 13.46 -16.03
N SER A 276 4.65 12.95 -17.21
CA SER A 276 3.71 12.76 -18.31
C SER A 276 3.91 11.40 -18.98
N VAL A 277 2.93 10.93 -19.70
CA VAL A 277 2.95 9.64 -20.41
C VAL A 277 2.57 9.83 -21.87
N THR A 278 2.84 8.82 -22.69
CA THR A 278 2.39 8.79 -24.10
C THR A 278 1.11 7.95 -24.26
N CYS A 279 0.45 8.07 -25.41
CA CYS A 279 -0.72 7.24 -25.72
C CYS A 279 -0.41 5.73 -25.71
N GLU A 280 0.83 5.35 -26.04
CA GLU A 280 1.28 3.96 -26.12
C GLU A 280 1.68 3.37 -24.76
N THR A 281 1.83 4.20 -23.73
CA THR A 281 2.22 3.76 -22.37
C THR A 281 1.15 2.82 -21.81
N ASP A 282 1.59 1.71 -21.18
CA ASP A 282 0.69 0.78 -20.48
C ASP A 282 -0.05 1.53 -19.36
N ILE A 283 -1.33 1.25 -19.21
CA ILE A 283 -2.17 1.89 -18.19
C ILE A 283 -1.67 1.60 -16.77
N MET A 284 -0.99 0.47 -16.56
CA MET A 284 -0.41 0.12 -15.28
C MET A 284 0.78 1.02 -14.92
N ASP A 285 1.61 1.39 -15.92
CA ASP A 285 2.72 2.33 -15.71
C ASP A 285 2.17 3.73 -15.44
N THR A 286 1.07 4.10 -16.08
CA THR A 286 0.37 5.37 -15.83
C THR A 286 -0.21 5.41 -14.40
N LEU A 287 -0.82 4.33 -13.92
CA LEU A 287 -1.30 4.22 -12.55
C LEU A 287 -0.16 4.29 -11.52
N GLU A 288 0.97 3.67 -11.84
CA GLU A 288 2.16 3.75 -11.00
C GLU A 288 2.71 5.19 -10.95
N MET A 289 2.75 5.89 -12.08
CA MET A 289 3.12 7.30 -12.12
C MET A 289 2.16 8.18 -11.32
N MET A 290 0.84 7.95 -11.39
CA MET A 290 -0.16 8.65 -10.55
C MET A 290 0.12 8.47 -9.08
N ARG A 291 0.52 7.27 -8.67
CA ARG A 291 0.83 6.93 -7.30
C ARG A 291 2.13 7.58 -6.81
N THR A 292 3.21 7.48 -7.59
CA THR A 292 4.53 8.01 -7.22
C THR A 292 4.55 9.54 -7.17
N THR A 293 3.83 10.18 -8.10
CA THR A 293 3.69 11.64 -8.14
C THR A 293 2.58 12.18 -7.23
N SER A 294 1.80 11.29 -6.59
CA SER A 294 0.58 11.63 -5.83
C SER A 294 -0.40 12.50 -6.64
N CYS A 295 -0.42 12.33 -7.96
CA CYS A 295 -1.28 13.05 -8.88
C CYS A 295 -2.46 12.18 -9.33
N LYS A 296 -3.68 12.68 -9.16
CA LYS A 296 -4.89 12.00 -9.63
C LYS A 296 -5.14 12.18 -11.13
N ILE A 297 -4.39 13.05 -11.78
CA ILE A 297 -4.49 13.37 -13.22
C ILE A 297 -3.08 13.39 -13.79
N ILE A 298 -2.86 12.64 -14.87
CA ILE A 298 -1.61 12.62 -15.64
C ILE A 298 -1.88 13.17 -17.04
N ILE A 299 -0.94 13.95 -17.54
CA ILE A 299 -1.00 14.53 -18.88
C ILE A 299 -0.44 13.52 -19.88
N VAL A 300 -1.15 13.37 -21.00
CA VAL A 300 -0.73 12.53 -22.12
C VAL A 300 -0.18 13.42 -23.21
N THR A 301 1.08 13.18 -23.60
CA THR A 301 1.78 13.94 -24.64
C THR A 301 2.16 13.05 -25.82
N ASP A 302 2.43 13.66 -26.96
CA ASP A 302 3.10 12.97 -28.05
C ASP A 302 4.63 12.99 -27.86
N GLN A 303 5.36 12.33 -28.77
CA GLN A 303 6.83 12.32 -28.77
C GLN A 303 7.48 13.71 -28.96
N LYS A 304 6.70 14.69 -29.43
CA LYS A 304 7.13 16.08 -29.61
C LYS A 304 6.78 16.97 -28.41
N GLY A 305 6.15 16.41 -27.37
CA GLY A 305 5.71 17.14 -26.18
C GLY A 305 4.43 17.94 -26.37
N ASN A 306 3.62 17.66 -27.42
CA ASN A 306 2.31 18.30 -27.58
C ASN A 306 1.24 17.56 -26.78
N LEU A 307 0.24 18.29 -26.29
CA LEU A 307 -0.89 17.74 -25.54
C LEU A 307 -1.76 16.84 -26.43
N GLN A 308 -1.92 15.59 -26.05
CA GLN A 308 -2.86 14.64 -26.65
C GLN A 308 -4.13 14.48 -25.81
N GLY A 309 -4.00 14.60 -24.49
CA GLY A 309 -5.12 14.45 -23.57
C GLY A 309 -4.69 14.41 -22.11
N VAL A 310 -5.61 13.99 -21.26
CA VAL A 310 -5.36 13.72 -19.84
C VAL A 310 -6.04 12.42 -19.44
N VAL A 311 -5.44 11.73 -18.49
CA VAL A 311 -6.05 10.55 -17.85
C VAL A 311 -6.26 10.87 -16.38
N SER A 312 -7.48 10.66 -15.88
CA SER A 312 -7.77 10.79 -14.46
C SER A 312 -7.91 9.42 -13.80
N TYR A 313 -7.52 9.33 -12.53
CA TYR A 313 -7.72 8.12 -11.72
C TYR A 313 -9.21 7.73 -11.63
N LYS A 314 -10.11 8.73 -11.65
CA LYS A 314 -11.56 8.51 -11.64
C LYS A 314 -12.05 7.83 -12.91
N ASP A 315 -11.54 8.25 -14.07
CA ASP A 315 -11.94 7.65 -15.37
C ASP A 315 -11.47 6.19 -15.45
N LEU A 316 -10.26 5.90 -14.93
CA LEU A 316 -9.75 4.54 -14.86
C LEU A 316 -10.56 3.64 -13.93
N LEU A 317 -10.97 4.15 -12.76
CA LEU A 317 -11.85 3.40 -11.86
C LEU A 317 -13.23 3.16 -12.47
N HIS A 318 -13.77 4.14 -13.17
CA HIS A 318 -15.05 4.00 -13.87
C HIS A 318 -14.96 2.95 -14.98
N PHE A 319 -13.94 3.00 -15.82
CA PHE A 319 -13.68 1.98 -16.82
C PHE A 319 -13.54 0.57 -16.21
N LEU A 320 -12.78 0.46 -15.14
CA LEU A 320 -12.60 -0.81 -14.43
C LEU A 320 -13.94 -1.36 -13.93
N SER A 321 -14.78 -0.51 -13.34
CA SER A 321 -16.11 -0.92 -12.86
C SER A 321 -16.99 -1.41 -14.00
N LEU A 322 -16.99 -0.72 -15.15
CA LEU A 322 -17.74 -1.14 -16.34
C LEU A 322 -17.24 -2.49 -16.88
N LYS A 323 -15.92 -2.66 -16.99
CA LYS A 323 -15.32 -3.91 -17.51
C LYS A 323 -15.60 -5.11 -16.59
N LEU A 324 -15.61 -4.90 -15.28
CA LEU A 324 -16.00 -5.92 -14.30
C LEU A 324 -17.47 -6.32 -14.45
N HIS A 325 -18.38 -5.36 -14.58
CA HIS A 325 -19.81 -5.65 -14.80
C HIS A 325 -20.07 -6.40 -16.12
N LEU A 326 -19.38 -6.02 -17.19
CA LEU A 326 -19.52 -6.70 -18.49
C LEU A 326 -19.02 -8.15 -18.43
N ASN A 327 -17.92 -8.43 -17.72
CA ASN A 327 -17.40 -9.79 -17.58
C ASN A 327 -18.23 -10.69 -16.65
N GLU A 328 -18.95 -10.12 -15.70
CA GLU A 328 -19.88 -10.89 -14.85
C GLU A 328 -21.13 -11.34 -15.63
N HIS A 329 -21.54 -10.61 -16.69
CA HIS A 329 -22.73 -10.87 -17.46
C HIS A 329 -22.46 -11.51 -18.83
N CYS A 330 -21.22 -11.43 -19.33
CA CYS A 330 -20.77 -12.09 -20.56
C CYS A 330 -19.38 -12.72 -20.32
N PRO A 331 -19.29 -13.92 -19.72
CA PRO A 331 -18.02 -14.63 -19.67
C PRO A 331 -17.55 -14.84 -21.11
N ALA A 332 -16.29 -14.47 -21.39
CA ALA A 332 -15.69 -14.70 -22.69
C ALA A 332 -15.73 -16.19 -23.04
N PRO A 333 -15.96 -16.55 -24.33
CA PRO A 333 -16.09 -17.91 -24.78
C PRO A 333 -14.86 -18.79 -24.52
#